data_a9d328b4df34af7ed8153aa60379f370
#
_entry.id   a9d328b4df34af7ed8153aa60379f370
#
_cell.length_a   1.000
_cell.length_b   1.000
_cell.length_c   1.000
_cell.angle_alpha   90.00
_cell.angle_beta   90.00
_cell.angle_gamma   90.00
#
_symmetry.space_group_name_H-M   'P 1'
#
loop_
_entity.id
_entity.type
_entity.pdbx_description
1 polymer ?
#
loop_
_entity_poly.entity_id
_entity_poly.type
_entity_poly.pdbx_seq_one_letter_code
_entity_poly.pdbx_strand_id
1 'polypeptide(L)'
;PNPSASAYTAETDPEKCVACGKCVETCPAGAVRLGQKLCTKEGPIQYPRHELPDDTKWGEDHWNKNYRNENGSIQTWPTGTAPCKVACPAHIAIQGYIKMAADGRYADALKLIKKDNPFPAVCGSICRKYCEDACTRGSVDQPLAIDEIKKFIAEQDMKAEHRYVPAMNSCTHEKFDQKIAIIGAGPAGMSCAYFLAIEGYSPVVFEKEAAPGGMLINGIPSFRVGKDIVKSEIDVLREMGVEFRCGVEVGKDVTIQQLREEGFRAFYVAVGLQKAAKLNIPGEELAGVQGGLDFLRSVNSGATKELSGDVIVIGGGNAAIDVARAAKRLTGGSVNMYCLEKDEEMPTVPDEKNAGIADGVVINNSWAPKAILGEDGKVTGIELMRCVSVRDANGKFAPVYDENETITVPCSNVLVAIGQRSEYGAVLAGTAAETPDGRLIAHDVITFQTAEPDVFVGGDCATGPKYTIDAIASGREGAVSIHRYVNVGQ
;
A
#
# COMPACT_ATOMS: atom_id res chain seq x y z
N PRO A 1 -15.34 -31.28 -28.05
CA PRO A 1 -14.22 -30.76 -28.86
C PRO A 1 -14.77 -30.14 -30.13
N ASN A 2 -14.48 -28.88 -30.36
CA ASN A 2 -14.82 -28.21 -31.63
C ASN A 2 -13.80 -28.65 -32.69
N PRO A 3 -14.19 -29.37 -33.75
CA PRO A 3 -13.25 -29.92 -34.72
C PRO A 3 -12.56 -28.87 -35.58
N SER A 4 -12.94 -27.61 -35.47
CA SER A 4 -12.31 -26.49 -36.16
C SER A 4 -11.27 -25.74 -35.32
N ALA A 5 -11.10 -26.08 -34.07
CA ALA A 5 -10.09 -25.47 -33.19
C ALA A 5 -8.87 -26.38 -33.13
N SER A 6 -7.69 -25.82 -33.41
CA SER A 6 -6.41 -26.53 -33.27
C SER A 6 -6.03 -26.83 -31.82
N ALA A 7 -6.87 -26.45 -30.85
CA ALA A 7 -6.68 -26.68 -29.43
C ALA A 7 -8.01 -27.03 -28.77
N TYR A 8 -7.96 -27.83 -27.71
CA TYR A 8 -9.12 -28.17 -26.88
C TYR A 8 -9.62 -26.91 -26.19
N THR A 9 -10.87 -26.54 -26.44
CA THR A 9 -11.55 -25.48 -25.71
C THR A 9 -12.30 -26.12 -24.56
N ALA A 10 -11.96 -25.71 -23.33
CA ALA A 10 -12.73 -26.11 -22.16
C ALA A 10 -14.03 -25.32 -22.13
N GLU A 11 -15.15 -26.01 -22.14
CA GLU A 11 -16.48 -25.42 -22.04
C GLU A 11 -17.02 -25.67 -20.63
N THR A 12 -17.43 -24.60 -19.95
CA THR A 12 -17.99 -24.69 -18.61
C THR A 12 -19.50 -24.92 -18.72
N ASP A 13 -19.98 -25.99 -18.14
CA ASP A 13 -21.40 -26.22 -17.97
C ASP A 13 -21.94 -25.30 -16.86
N PRO A 14 -22.72 -24.26 -17.20
CA PRO A 14 -23.16 -23.27 -16.22
C PRO A 14 -24.13 -23.86 -15.16
N GLU A 15 -24.82 -24.96 -15.47
CA GLU A 15 -25.72 -25.63 -14.51
C GLU A 15 -24.94 -26.42 -13.45
N LYS A 16 -23.71 -26.83 -13.74
CA LYS A 16 -22.88 -27.63 -12.85
C LYS A 16 -21.75 -26.79 -12.20
N CYS A 17 -21.55 -25.56 -12.65
CA CYS A 17 -20.52 -24.71 -12.15
C CYS A 17 -20.87 -24.13 -10.77
N VAL A 18 -20.17 -24.58 -9.74
CA VAL A 18 -20.30 -24.07 -8.35
C VAL A 18 -19.26 -23.00 -8.01
N ALA A 19 -18.59 -22.41 -9.00
CA ALA A 19 -17.57 -21.37 -8.85
C ALA A 19 -16.44 -21.76 -7.86
N CYS A 20 -16.08 -23.03 -7.74
CA CYS A 20 -15.09 -23.53 -6.78
C CYS A 20 -13.62 -23.13 -7.12
N GLY A 21 -13.37 -22.52 -8.27
CA GLY A 21 -12.04 -22.11 -8.70
C GLY A 21 -11.12 -23.19 -9.25
N LYS A 22 -11.52 -24.45 -9.18
CA LYS A 22 -10.67 -25.60 -9.60
C LYS A 22 -10.22 -25.53 -11.06
N CYS A 23 -11.08 -25.04 -11.94
CA CYS A 23 -10.76 -24.84 -13.35
C CYS A 23 -9.69 -23.75 -13.57
N VAL A 24 -9.69 -22.72 -12.72
CA VAL A 24 -8.67 -21.65 -12.74
C VAL A 24 -7.32 -22.21 -12.28
N GLU A 25 -7.32 -22.99 -11.20
CA GLU A 25 -6.10 -23.60 -10.66
C GLU A 25 -5.49 -24.65 -11.59
N THR A 26 -6.36 -25.36 -12.35
CA THR A 26 -5.91 -26.45 -13.24
C THR A 26 -5.58 -25.95 -14.65
N CYS A 27 -5.95 -24.72 -15.02
CA CYS A 27 -5.71 -24.18 -16.36
C CYS A 27 -4.23 -23.79 -16.53
N PRO A 28 -3.42 -24.54 -17.31
CA PRO A 28 -2.01 -24.25 -17.45
C PRO A 28 -1.74 -22.96 -18.23
N ALA A 29 -2.68 -22.54 -19.07
CA ALA A 29 -2.56 -21.32 -19.86
C ALA A 29 -3.11 -20.07 -19.17
N GLY A 30 -3.59 -20.17 -17.91
CA GLY A 30 -4.22 -19.03 -17.22
C GLY A 30 -5.45 -18.45 -17.94
N ALA A 31 -6.04 -19.21 -18.89
CA ALA A 31 -7.12 -18.75 -19.76
C ALA A 31 -8.49 -18.72 -19.04
N VAL A 32 -8.58 -19.33 -17.87
CA VAL A 32 -9.82 -19.38 -17.09
C VAL A 32 -9.70 -18.43 -15.90
N ARG A 33 -10.61 -17.46 -15.80
CA ARG A 33 -10.68 -16.50 -14.70
C ARG A 33 -12.05 -16.49 -14.06
N LEU A 34 -12.11 -16.53 -12.72
CA LEU A 34 -13.35 -16.30 -11.99
C LEU A 34 -13.67 -14.80 -11.95
N GLY A 35 -14.96 -14.47 -12.10
CA GLY A 35 -15.47 -13.11 -11.95
C GLY A 35 -15.48 -12.26 -13.23
N GLN A 36 -15.05 -12.77 -14.37
CA GLN A 36 -15.34 -12.11 -15.65
C GLN A 36 -16.75 -12.49 -16.10
N LYS A 37 -17.56 -11.49 -16.49
CA LYS A 37 -18.83 -11.73 -17.15
C LYS A 37 -18.55 -12.51 -18.42
N LEU A 38 -18.94 -13.78 -18.45
CA LEU A 38 -19.00 -14.52 -19.69
C LEU A 38 -20.15 -13.91 -20.52
N CYS A 39 -19.79 -13.35 -21.65
CA CYS A 39 -20.76 -12.88 -22.63
C CYS A 39 -20.86 -13.92 -23.72
N THR A 40 -22.08 -14.37 -24.03
CA THR A 40 -22.37 -15.05 -25.30
C THR A 40 -22.58 -14.00 -26.40
N LYS A 41 -22.68 -14.43 -27.65
CA LYS A 41 -23.08 -13.55 -28.76
C LYS A 41 -24.43 -12.88 -28.55
N GLU A 42 -25.22 -13.37 -27.63
CA GLU A 42 -26.58 -12.93 -27.29
C GLU A 42 -26.66 -12.06 -26.04
N GLY A 43 -25.52 -11.83 -25.37
CA GLY A 43 -25.42 -11.00 -24.18
C GLY A 43 -24.81 -11.69 -22.96
N PRO A 44 -24.79 -11.03 -21.80
CA PRO A 44 -24.23 -11.60 -20.58
C PRO A 44 -25.06 -12.80 -20.12
N ILE A 45 -24.40 -13.91 -19.78
CA ILE A 45 -25.04 -15.07 -19.20
C ILE A 45 -25.65 -14.69 -17.85
N GLN A 46 -26.96 -14.77 -17.75
CA GLN A 46 -27.64 -14.67 -16.47
C GLN A 46 -27.70 -16.10 -15.87
N TYR A 47 -26.93 -16.29 -14.81
CA TYR A 47 -27.04 -17.52 -14.03
C TYR A 47 -28.46 -17.54 -13.37
N PRO A 48 -29.23 -18.61 -13.51
CA PRO A 48 -30.46 -18.73 -12.75
C PRO A 48 -30.12 -18.67 -11.26
N ARG A 49 -30.71 -17.71 -10.56
CA ARG A 49 -30.64 -17.65 -9.11
C ARG A 49 -31.59 -18.75 -8.62
N HIS A 50 -31.04 -19.87 -8.21
CA HIS A 50 -31.82 -20.83 -7.45
C HIS A 50 -32.07 -20.22 -6.08
N GLU A 51 -33.29 -20.06 -5.68
CA GLU A 51 -33.63 -19.91 -4.28
C GLU A 51 -33.05 -21.14 -3.57
N LEU A 52 -32.34 -20.91 -2.49
CA LEU A 52 -31.89 -22.03 -1.66
C LEU A 52 -33.11 -22.80 -1.26
N PRO A 53 -33.09 -24.15 -1.34
CA PRO A 53 -34.21 -24.96 -0.92
C PRO A 53 -34.66 -24.51 0.46
N ASP A 54 -35.96 -24.39 0.63
CA ASP A 54 -36.60 -24.04 1.90
C ASP A 54 -36.49 -25.20 2.91
N ASP A 55 -35.37 -25.91 2.83
CA ASP A 55 -35.07 -26.97 3.74
C ASP A 55 -34.39 -26.41 5.00
N THR A 56 -34.84 -26.93 6.10
CA THR A 56 -34.53 -26.48 7.45
C THR A 56 -33.06 -26.48 7.85
N LYS A 57 -32.17 -27.07 7.07
CA LYS A 57 -30.74 -27.08 7.33
C LYS A 57 -30.09 -25.68 7.22
N TRP A 58 -30.73 -24.81 6.45
CA TRP A 58 -30.27 -23.45 6.17
C TRP A 58 -31.30 -22.37 6.58
N GLY A 59 -32.30 -22.76 7.41
CA GLY A 59 -33.33 -21.87 7.93
C GLY A 59 -32.76 -20.80 8.92
N GLU A 60 -33.66 -19.95 9.43
CA GLU A 60 -33.32 -18.84 10.31
C GLU A 60 -32.54 -19.26 11.57
N ASP A 61 -32.76 -20.49 12.05
CA ASP A 61 -32.07 -21.04 13.21
C ASP A 61 -30.59 -21.28 13.00
N HIS A 62 -30.12 -21.34 11.75
CA HIS A 62 -28.74 -21.60 11.37
C HIS A 62 -28.03 -20.38 10.75
N TRP A 63 -28.79 -19.36 10.36
CA TRP A 63 -28.29 -18.15 9.76
C TRP A 63 -28.69 -16.96 10.64
N ASN A 64 -27.73 -16.27 11.17
CA ASN A 64 -28.03 -15.01 11.83
C ASN A 64 -28.39 -13.93 10.80
N LYS A 65 -29.08 -12.88 11.24
CA LYS A 65 -29.54 -11.75 10.42
C LYS A 65 -28.44 -11.03 9.63
N ASN A 66 -27.17 -11.28 9.94
CA ASN A 66 -26.04 -10.63 9.26
C ASN A 66 -25.75 -11.20 7.88
N TYR A 67 -26.32 -12.37 7.56
CA TYR A 67 -26.22 -12.99 6.23
C TYR A 67 -27.48 -12.77 5.40
N ARG A 68 -28.50 -12.14 5.98
CA ARG A 68 -29.78 -11.90 5.33
C ARG A 68 -30.11 -10.42 5.34
N ASN A 69 -30.73 -9.93 4.26
CA ASN A 69 -31.34 -8.60 4.27
C ASN A 69 -32.59 -8.59 5.15
N GLU A 70 -33.18 -7.40 5.32
CA GLU A 70 -34.42 -7.23 6.11
C GLU A 70 -35.58 -8.09 5.64
N ASN A 71 -35.56 -8.57 4.41
CA ASN A 71 -36.57 -9.44 3.81
C ASN A 71 -36.23 -10.93 3.94
N GLY A 72 -35.22 -11.31 4.71
CA GLY A 72 -34.78 -12.68 4.91
C GLY A 72 -33.99 -13.30 3.75
N SER A 73 -33.76 -12.59 2.66
CA SER A 73 -32.97 -13.06 1.53
C SER A 73 -31.48 -13.07 1.84
N ILE A 74 -30.76 -14.11 1.40
CA ILE A 74 -29.30 -14.14 1.51
C ILE A 74 -28.71 -13.02 0.65
N GLN A 75 -27.95 -12.14 1.28
CA GLN A 75 -27.18 -11.16 0.52
C GLN A 75 -26.01 -11.85 -0.17
N THR A 76 -26.14 -12.07 -1.46
CA THR A 76 -25.04 -12.49 -2.30
C THR A 76 -24.41 -11.25 -2.95
N TRP A 77 -23.13 -11.07 -2.73
CA TRP A 77 -22.38 -10.06 -3.49
C TRP A 77 -22.38 -10.47 -4.97
N PRO A 78 -22.39 -9.49 -5.91
CA PRO A 78 -22.46 -9.79 -7.35
C PRO A 78 -21.35 -10.72 -7.86
N THR A 79 -20.25 -10.84 -7.12
CA THR A 79 -19.09 -11.67 -7.47
C THR A 79 -19.04 -13.00 -6.71
N GLY A 80 -19.92 -13.24 -5.73
CA GLY A 80 -19.82 -14.38 -4.81
C GLY A 80 -18.56 -14.36 -3.94
N THR A 81 -17.89 -13.22 -3.81
CA THR A 81 -16.61 -13.06 -3.11
C THR A 81 -16.82 -12.49 -1.71
N ALA A 82 -16.07 -13.00 -0.73
CA ALA A 82 -16.15 -12.51 0.65
C ALA A 82 -15.88 -11.01 0.76
N PRO A 83 -16.64 -10.26 1.58
CA PRO A 83 -16.44 -8.83 1.77
C PRO A 83 -15.00 -8.45 2.16
N CYS A 84 -14.37 -9.23 3.03
CA CYS A 84 -12.98 -9.02 3.43
C CYS A 84 -11.99 -9.13 2.25
N LYS A 85 -12.23 -10.04 1.29
CA LYS A 85 -11.42 -10.14 0.08
C LYS A 85 -11.67 -8.95 -0.86
N VAL A 86 -12.92 -8.54 -1.01
CA VAL A 86 -13.30 -7.39 -1.88
C VAL A 86 -12.70 -6.09 -1.35
N ALA A 87 -12.74 -5.88 -0.03
CA ALA A 87 -12.21 -4.68 0.61
C ALA A 87 -10.67 -4.62 0.60
N CYS A 88 -9.99 -5.75 0.48
CA CYS A 88 -8.54 -5.78 0.39
C CYS A 88 -8.07 -5.29 -0.99
N PRO A 89 -7.24 -4.24 -1.10
CA PRO A 89 -6.73 -3.75 -2.39
C PRO A 89 -6.00 -4.84 -3.21
N ALA A 90 -5.29 -5.74 -2.53
CA ALA A 90 -4.61 -6.87 -3.16
C ALA A 90 -5.52 -8.10 -3.36
N HIS A 91 -6.77 -8.07 -2.94
CA HIS A 91 -7.75 -9.16 -3.06
C HIS A 91 -7.24 -10.52 -2.55
N ILE A 92 -6.53 -10.52 -1.43
CA ILE A 92 -5.95 -11.72 -0.82
C ILE A 92 -7.06 -12.71 -0.47
N ALA A 93 -6.79 -14.01 -0.67
CA ALA A 93 -7.74 -15.10 -0.38
C ALA A 93 -7.86 -15.36 1.13
N ILE A 94 -8.43 -14.39 1.89
CA ILE A 94 -8.43 -14.32 3.35
C ILE A 94 -9.07 -15.55 3.99
N GLN A 95 -10.26 -15.94 3.54
CA GLN A 95 -10.96 -17.12 4.08
C GLN A 95 -10.13 -18.39 3.92
N GLY A 96 -9.44 -18.53 2.78
CA GLY A 96 -8.60 -19.68 2.47
C GLY A 96 -7.43 -19.81 3.43
N TYR A 97 -6.64 -18.75 3.62
CA TYR A 97 -5.47 -18.85 4.50
C TYR A 97 -5.84 -18.95 5.98
N ILE A 98 -6.95 -18.33 6.42
CA ILE A 98 -7.45 -18.49 7.80
C ILE A 98 -7.87 -19.96 8.04
N LYS A 99 -8.58 -20.57 7.09
CA LYS A 99 -8.96 -21.98 7.21
C LYS A 99 -7.73 -22.90 7.25
N MET A 100 -6.74 -22.65 6.38
CA MET A 100 -5.48 -23.42 6.40
C MET A 100 -4.73 -23.23 7.70
N ALA A 101 -4.69 -22.02 8.25
CA ALA A 101 -4.05 -21.75 9.55
C ALA A 101 -4.77 -22.46 10.70
N ALA A 102 -6.11 -22.48 10.69
CA ALA A 102 -6.90 -23.22 11.66
C ALA A 102 -6.64 -24.75 11.63
N ASP A 103 -6.28 -25.27 10.46
CA ASP A 103 -5.91 -26.67 10.26
C ASP A 103 -4.41 -26.94 10.56
N GLY A 104 -3.64 -25.93 11.03
CA GLY A 104 -2.20 -26.03 11.29
C GLY A 104 -1.32 -26.03 10.03
N ARG A 105 -1.88 -25.76 8.85
CA ARG A 105 -1.21 -25.76 7.54
C ARG A 105 -0.61 -24.41 7.22
N TYR A 106 0.30 -23.92 8.05
CA TYR A 106 0.85 -22.54 7.92
C TYR A 106 1.64 -22.33 6.63
N ALA A 107 2.40 -23.32 6.17
CA ALA A 107 3.14 -23.23 4.91
C ALA A 107 2.20 -23.08 3.69
N ASP A 108 1.08 -23.81 3.66
CA ASP A 108 0.08 -23.67 2.58
C ASP A 108 -0.68 -22.35 2.68
N ALA A 109 -0.97 -21.90 3.89
CA ALA A 109 -1.56 -20.60 4.14
C ALA A 109 -0.66 -19.46 3.62
N LEU A 110 0.65 -19.54 3.89
CA LEU A 110 1.61 -18.56 3.38
C LEU A 110 1.70 -18.57 1.85
N LYS A 111 1.75 -19.76 1.22
CA LYS A 111 1.72 -19.88 -0.24
C LYS A 111 0.49 -19.21 -0.83
N LEU A 112 -0.67 -19.36 -0.18
CA LEU A 112 -1.90 -18.72 -0.62
C LEU A 112 -1.84 -17.19 -0.48
N ILE A 113 -1.30 -16.67 0.61
CA ILE A 113 -1.11 -15.23 0.81
C ILE A 113 -0.16 -14.66 -0.24
N LYS A 114 0.97 -15.32 -0.47
CA LYS A 114 2.02 -14.86 -1.39
C LYS A 114 1.62 -14.90 -2.87
N LYS A 115 0.47 -15.49 -3.23
CA LYS A 115 -0.14 -15.33 -4.56
C LYS A 115 -0.58 -13.89 -4.87
N ASP A 116 -0.90 -13.11 -3.85
CA ASP A 116 -1.44 -11.76 -3.98
C ASP A 116 -0.65 -10.70 -3.21
N ASN A 117 0.15 -11.10 -2.23
CA ASN A 117 0.93 -10.21 -1.37
C ASN A 117 2.32 -10.78 -1.08
N PRO A 118 3.39 -10.17 -1.63
CA PRO A 118 4.77 -10.60 -1.42
C PRO A 118 5.29 -10.34 0.01
N PHE A 119 4.68 -9.39 0.75
CA PHE A 119 5.17 -8.87 2.04
C PHE A 119 4.18 -9.10 3.19
N PRO A 120 3.80 -10.36 3.50
CA PRO A 120 2.78 -10.64 4.51
C PRO A 120 3.18 -10.25 5.94
N ALA A 121 4.46 -10.33 6.32
CA ALA A 121 4.93 -9.94 7.64
C ALA A 121 4.93 -8.41 7.81
N VAL A 122 5.38 -7.67 6.80
CA VAL A 122 5.32 -6.21 6.77
C VAL A 122 3.85 -5.76 6.84
N CYS A 123 2.99 -6.25 5.95
CA CYS A 123 1.57 -5.91 5.98
C CYS A 123 0.90 -6.30 7.29
N GLY A 124 1.26 -7.45 7.88
CA GLY A 124 0.73 -7.86 9.17
C GLY A 124 1.14 -6.97 10.36
N SER A 125 2.09 -6.07 10.14
CA SER A 125 2.54 -5.12 11.17
C SER A 125 1.98 -3.71 11.00
N ILE A 126 1.62 -3.29 9.77
CA ILE A 126 1.30 -1.89 9.46
C ILE A 126 0.08 -1.69 8.55
N CYS A 127 -0.69 -2.73 8.28
CA CYS A 127 -1.85 -2.66 7.40
C CYS A 127 -2.97 -1.77 7.96
N ARG A 128 -3.73 -1.10 7.06
CA ARG A 128 -4.95 -0.34 7.40
C ARG A 128 -6.10 -1.26 7.86
N LYS A 129 -6.01 -2.56 7.59
CA LYS A 129 -7.01 -3.57 7.99
C LYS A 129 -8.40 -3.41 7.33
N TYR A 130 -8.46 -2.93 6.09
CA TYR A 130 -9.72 -2.82 5.33
C TYR A 130 -10.58 -4.10 5.37
N CYS A 131 -9.93 -5.27 5.42
CA CYS A 131 -10.58 -6.55 5.51
C CYS A 131 -11.28 -6.78 6.86
N GLU A 132 -10.74 -6.25 7.94
CA GLU A 132 -11.35 -6.31 9.27
C GLU A 132 -12.54 -5.37 9.36
N ASP A 133 -12.42 -4.14 8.81
CA ASP A 133 -13.53 -3.19 8.73
C ASP A 133 -14.73 -3.77 7.95
N ALA A 134 -14.47 -4.56 6.90
CA ALA A 134 -15.49 -5.20 6.09
C ALA A 134 -15.89 -6.62 6.57
N CYS A 135 -15.36 -7.05 7.71
CA CYS A 135 -15.64 -8.39 8.22
C CYS A 135 -17.09 -8.49 8.71
N THR A 136 -17.87 -9.39 8.11
CA THR A 136 -19.28 -9.60 8.51
C THR A 136 -19.44 -10.05 9.95
N ARG A 137 -18.42 -10.68 10.54
CA ARG A 137 -18.45 -11.05 11.95
C ARG A 137 -18.50 -9.80 12.88
N GLY A 138 -17.95 -8.65 12.43
CA GLY A 138 -18.02 -7.40 13.16
C GLY A 138 -19.41 -6.90 13.47
N SER A 139 -20.44 -7.37 12.73
CA SER A 139 -21.84 -7.08 13.04
C SER A 139 -22.47 -8.04 14.07
N VAL A 140 -21.75 -9.09 14.48
CA VAL A 140 -22.20 -10.07 15.48
C VAL A 140 -21.57 -9.80 16.85
N ASP A 141 -20.23 -9.76 16.87
CA ASP A 141 -19.43 -9.52 18.07
C ASP A 141 -18.24 -8.59 17.76
N GLN A 142 -17.22 -9.09 17.09
CA GLN A 142 -16.06 -8.32 16.64
C GLN A 142 -15.45 -8.93 15.36
N PRO A 143 -14.78 -8.14 14.51
CA PRO A 143 -14.07 -8.66 13.35
C PRO A 143 -13.08 -9.76 13.74
N LEU A 144 -12.84 -10.70 12.83
CA LEU A 144 -11.71 -11.61 12.99
C LEU A 144 -10.41 -10.81 12.93
N ALA A 145 -9.43 -11.17 13.75
CA ALA A 145 -8.08 -10.60 13.74
C ALA A 145 -7.29 -11.08 12.49
N ILE A 146 -7.76 -10.67 11.33
CA ILE A 146 -7.29 -11.15 10.01
C ILE A 146 -5.82 -10.82 9.80
N ASP A 147 -5.44 -9.61 10.21
CA ASP A 147 -4.09 -9.09 10.02
C ASP A 147 -3.09 -9.78 10.94
N GLU A 148 -3.46 -9.98 12.20
CA GLU A 148 -2.63 -10.71 13.17
C GLU A 148 -2.44 -12.19 12.79
N ILE A 149 -3.48 -12.84 12.24
CA ILE A 149 -3.35 -14.21 11.72
C ILE A 149 -2.37 -14.25 10.54
N LYS A 150 -2.44 -13.29 9.63
CA LYS A 150 -1.51 -13.15 8.50
C LYS A 150 -0.07 -12.96 8.98
N LYS A 151 0.13 -12.07 9.96
CA LYS A 151 1.42 -11.83 10.62
C LYS A 151 1.97 -13.11 11.23
N PHE A 152 1.16 -13.79 12.03
CA PHE A 152 1.54 -15.07 12.65
C PHE A 152 2.01 -16.10 11.62
N ILE A 153 1.25 -16.26 10.51
CA ILE A 153 1.62 -17.19 9.43
C ILE A 153 2.99 -16.82 8.83
N ALA A 154 3.22 -15.54 8.57
CA ALA A 154 4.49 -15.07 8.04
C ALA A 154 5.65 -15.26 9.02
N GLU A 155 5.42 -15.04 10.31
CA GLU A 155 6.42 -15.27 11.36
C GLU A 155 6.81 -16.74 11.51
N GLN A 156 5.89 -17.69 11.23
CA GLN A 156 6.26 -19.12 11.22
C GLN A 156 7.29 -19.42 10.12
N ASP A 157 7.10 -18.84 8.93
CA ASP A 157 8.05 -18.98 7.83
C ASP A 157 9.40 -18.30 8.13
N MET A 158 9.38 -17.14 8.77
CA MET A 158 10.61 -16.43 9.17
C MET A 158 11.46 -17.20 10.18
N LYS A 159 10.84 -18.09 10.97
CA LYS A 159 11.50 -18.96 11.94
C LYS A 159 11.89 -20.33 11.36
N ALA A 160 11.43 -20.64 10.15
CA ALA A 160 11.73 -21.91 9.50
C ALA A 160 13.20 -21.98 9.05
N GLU A 161 13.77 -23.18 9.05
CA GLU A 161 15.13 -23.43 8.55
C GLU A 161 15.27 -23.01 7.07
N HIS A 162 14.23 -23.26 6.28
CA HIS A 162 14.15 -22.85 4.88
C HIS A 162 12.88 -22.04 4.67
N ARG A 163 13.06 -20.81 4.23
CA ARG A 163 11.97 -19.92 3.88
C ARG A 163 11.26 -20.34 2.61
N TYR A 164 9.96 -20.06 2.55
CA TYR A 164 9.21 -20.26 1.33
C TYR A 164 9.58 -19.20 0.28
N VAL A 165 10.23 -19.64 -0.79
CA VAL A 165 10.51 -18.87 -1.98
C VAL A 165 9.55 -19.31 -3.08
N PRO A 166 8.71 -18.43 -3.64
CA PRO A 166 7.82 -18.79 -4.73
C PRO A 166 8.58 -19.27 -5.96
N ALA A 167 8.11 -20.35 -6.52
CA ALA A 167 8.63 -20.82 -7.80
C ALA A 167 8.08 -19.97 -8.95
N MET A 168 8.85 -19.86 -10.01
CA MET A 168 8.41 -19.31 -11.29
C MET A 168 7.20 -20.08 -11.83
N ASN A 169 6.29 -19.41 -12.50
CA ASN A 169 5.12 -20.04 -13.12
C ASN A 169 5.55 -21.19 -14.05
N SER A 170 5.08 -22.39 -13.73
CA SER A 170 5.47 -23.60 -14.44
C SER A 170 4.87 -23.72 -15.84
N CYS A 171 3.93 -22.86 -16.19
CA CYS A 171 3.25 -22.90 -17.48
C CYS A 171 4.13 -22.68 -18.68
N THR A 172 5.23 -21.95 -18.50
CA THR A 172 6.14 -21.62 -19.60
C THR A 172 7.48 -22.32 -19.50
N HIS A 173 7.93 -22.75 -18.34
CA HIS A 173 9.27 -23.30 -18.05
C HIS A 173 10.45 -22.53 -18.67
N GLU A 174 10.17 -21.51 -19.48
CA GLU A 174 11.12 -20.69 -20.16
C GLU A 174 11.25 -19.35 -19.43
N LYS A 175 12.47 -18.90 -19.26
CA LYS A 175 12.75 -17.56 -18.78
C LYS A 175 12.53 -16.59 -19.93
N PHE A 176 11.88 -15.48 -19.65
CA PHE A 176 11.77 -14.38 -20.60
C PHE A 176 13.07 -13.58 -20.66
N ASP A 177 13.56 -13.34 -21.86
CA ASP A 177 14.82 -12.59 -22.08
C ASP A 177 14.65 -11.07 -22.04
N GLN A 178 13.40 -10.59 -22.08
CA GLN A 178 13.12 -9.15 -22.05
C GLN A 178 13.55 -8.56 -20.71
N LYS A 179 14.47 -7.59 -20.79
CA LYS A 179 14.92 -6.84 -19.63
C LYS A 179 13.85 -5.82 -19.21
N ILE A 180 13.51 -5.80 -17.93
CA ILE A 180 12.56 -4.86 -17.36
C ILE A 180 13.25 -4.09 -16.24
N ALA A 181 13.20 -2.76 -16.33
CA ALA A 181 13.74 -1.86 -15.32
C ALA A 181 12.63 -1.40 -14.36
N ILE A 182 12.88 -1.49 -13.07
CA ILE A 182 12.01 -0.96 -12.03
C ILE A 182 12.74 0.18 -11.35
N ILE A 183 12.13 1.34 -11.29
CA ILE A 183 12.73 2.57 -10.77
C ILE A 183 12.09 2.89 -9.43
N GLY A 184 12.82 2.62 -8.35
CA GLY A 184 12.41 2.73 -6.97
C GLY A 184 12.12 1.37 -6.32
N ALA A 185 12.81 1.07 -5.22
CA ALA A 185 12.70 -0.14 -4.43
C ALA A 185 11.75 0.01 -3.23
N GLY A 186 10.70 0.81 -3.35
CA GLY A 186 9.58 0.86 -2.41
C GLY A 186 8.62 -0.31 -2.59
N PRO A 187 7.54 -0.41 -1.77
CA PRO A 187 6.59 -1.52 -1.82
C PRO A 187 6.01 -1.78 -3.22
N ALA A 188 5.67 -0.73 -3.98
CA ALA A 188 5.13 -0.88 -5.33
C ALA A 188 6.14 -1.46 -6.32
N GLY A 189 7.37 -0.93 -6.34
CA GLY A 189 8.42 -1.42 -7.23
C GLY A 189 8.84 -2.85 -6.90
N MET A 190 9.03 -3.15 -5.62
CA MET A 190 9.35 -4.51 -5.16
C MET A 190 8.23 -5.50 -5.45
N SER A 191 6.96 -5.08 -5.32
CA SER A 191 5.82 -5.91 -5.70
C SER A 191 5.78 -6.19 -7.20
N CYS A 192 6.02 -5.17 -8.03
CA CYS A 192 6.13 -5.36 -9.47
C CYS A 192 7.26 -6.34 -9.83
N ALA A 193 8.44 -6.19 -9.22
CA ALA A 193 9.57 -7.11 -9.39
C ALA A 193 9.21 -8.54 -9.02
N TYR A 194 8.54 -8.72 -7.88
CA TYR A 194 8.10 -10.03 -7.40
C TYR A 194 7.18 -10.74 -8.40
N PHE A 195 6.15 -10.05 -8.89
CA PHE A 195 5.20 -10.66 -9.82
C PHE A 195 5.80 -10.91 -11.19
N LEU A 196 6.70 -10.05 -11.65
CA LEU A 196 7.47 -10.30 -12.88
C LEU A 196 8.42 -11.50 -12.73
N ALA A 197 9.06 -11.67 -11.57
CA ALA A 197 9.90 -12.83 -11.30
C ALA A 197 9.08 -14.14 -11.29
N ILE A 198 7.86 -14.11 -10.73
CA ILE A 198 6.94 -15.27 -10.80
C ILE A 198 6.59 -15.61 -12.25
N GLU A 199 6.37 -14.61 -13.11
CA GLU A 199 6.09 -14.84 -14.54
C GLU A 199 7.29 -15.34 -15.33
N GLY A 200 8.52 -15.25 -14.78
CA GLY A 200 9.73 -15.78 -15.41
C GLY A 200 10.71 -14.73 -15.92
N TYR A 201 10.49 -13.46 -15.63
CA TYR A 201 11.45 -12.40 -15.93
C TYR A 201 12.57 -12.33 -14.87
N SER A 202 13.66 -11.66 -15.23
CA SER A 202 14.74 -11.26 -14.33
C SER A 202 14.76 -9.73 -14.21
N PRO A 203 13.85 -9.12 -13.44
CA PRO A 203 13.75 -7.67 -13.34
C PRO A 203 14.94 -7.07 -12.60
N VAL A 204 15.35 -5.86 -13.00
CA VAL A 204 16.39 -5.07 -12.33
C VAL A 204 15.74 -3.87 -11.66
N VAL A 205 15.95 -3.76 -10.36
CA VAL A 205 15.42 -2.66 -9.54
C VAL A 205 16.53 -1.64 -9.29
N PHE A 206 16.33 -0.42 -9.77
CA PHE A 206 17.21 0.73 -9.54
C PHE A 206 16.70 1.52 -8.33
N GLU A 207 17.56 1.74 -7.34
CA GLU A 207 17.23 2.44 -6.12
C GLU A 207 18.31 3.49 -5.82
N LYS A 208 17.89 4.73 -5.59
CA LYS A 208 18.81 5.82 -5.29
C LYS A 208 19.45 5.73 -3.90
N GLU A 209 18.75 5.15 -2.95
CA GLU A 209 19.26 4.92 -1.60
C GLU A 209 20.23 3.71 -1.58
N ALA A 210 21.03 3.64 -0.54
CA ALA A 210 22.01 2.56 -0.36
C ALA A 210 21.36 1.19 -0.10
N ALA A 211 20.08 1.14 0.24
CA ALA A 211 19.34 -0.09 0.56
C ALA A 211 17.90 -0.02 0.03
N PRO A 212 17.35 -1.16 -0.44
CA PRO A 212 15.95 -1.22 -0.86
C PRO A 212 15.00 -1.20 0.33
N GLY A 213 13.75 -0.80 0.09
CA GLY A 213 12.66 -0.79 1.07
C GLY A 213 11.85 0.51 1.05
N GLY A 214 12.39 1.60 0.50
CA GLY A 214 11.70 2.88 0.40
C GLY A 214 11.20 3.36 1.77
N MET A 215 9.92 3.71 1.86
CA MET A 215 9.31 4.21 3.10
C MET A 215 9.25 3.16 4.23
N LEU A 216 9.30 1.86 3.93
CA LEU A 216 9.37 0.81 4.95
C LEU A 216 10.67 0.88 5.78
N ILE A 217 11.75 1.35 5.17
CA ILE A 217 13.04 1.55 5.83
C ILE A 217 13.18 2.99 6.31
N ASN A 218 12.89 3.97 5.45
CA ASN A 218 13.21 5.37 5.70
C ASN A 218 12.13 6.11 6.51
N GLY A 219 10.86 5.77 6.33
CA GLY A 219 9.74 6.52 6.93
C GLY A 219 9.11 5.83 8.13
N ILE A 220 8.77 4.56 8.02
CA ILE A 220 8.05 3.85 9.08
C ILE A 220 9.00 3.56 10.26
N PRO A 221 8.63 3.93 11.51
CA PRO A 221 9.48 3.67 12.66
C PRO A 221 9.69 2.18 12.95
N SER A 222 10.87 1.83 13.49
CA SER A 222 11.24 0.44 13.80
C SER A 222 10.35 -0.20 14.87
N PHE A 223 9.71 0.60 15.73
CA PHE A 223 8.76 0.09 16.73
C PHE A 223 7.41 -0.34 16.13
N ARG A 224 7.12 0.03 14.86
CA ARG A 224 5.94 -0.45 14.10
C ARG A 224 6.28 -1.69 13.28
N VAL A 225 7.39 -1.66 12.56
CA VAL A 225 7.90 -2.82 11.81
C VAL A 225 9.42 -2.88 11.94
N GLY A 226 9.93 -4.01 12.41
CA GLY A 226 11.37 -4.24 12.51
C GLY A 226 12.03 -4.19 11.13
N LYS A 227 13.19 -3.55 11.04
CA LYS A 227 13.93 -3.44 9.77
C LYS A 227 14.47 -4.79 9.31
N ASP A 228 14.68 -5.71 10.22
CA ASP A 228 15.01 -7.12 9.98
C ASP A 228 13.86 -7.87 9.27
N ILE A 229 12.60 -7.60 9.66
CA ILE A 229 11.42 -8.13 9.00
C ILE A 229 11.37 -7.68 7.53
N VAL A 230 11.53 -6.35 7.29
CA VAL A 230 11.54 -5.80 5.94
C VAL A 230 12.66 -6.41 5.11
N LYS A 231 13.88 -6.47 5.66
CA LYS A 231 15.04 -7.07 5.00
C LYS A 231 14.79 -8.53 4.65
N SER A 232 14.26 -9.31 5.59
CA SER A 232 13.98 -10.73 5.39
C SER A 232 12.97 -10.98 4.26
N GLU A 233 11.96 -10.13 4.07
CA GLU A 233 11.02 -10.25 2.94
C GLU A 233 11.66 -9.79 1.61
N ILE A 234 12.58 -8.83 1.64
CA ILE A 234 13.35 -8.41 0.45
C ILE A 234 14.33 -9.52 0.02
N ASP A 235 14.92 -10.24 0.97
CA ASP A 235 15.84 -11.33 0.66
C ASP A 235 15.16 -12.45 -0.15
N VAL A 236 13.86 -12.69 0.08
CA VAL A 236 13.07 -13.62 -0.77
C VAL A 236 13.06 -13.17 -2.25
N LEU A 237 12.95 -11.87 -2.53
CA LEU A 237 13.01 -11.38 -3.90
C LEU A 237 14.39 -11.61 -4.54
N ARG A 238 15.46 -11.45 -3.76
CA ARG A 238 16.83 -11.77 -4.23
C ARG A 238 16.97 -13.25 -4.58
N GLU A 239 16.45 -14.13 -3.73
CA GLU A 239 16.43 -15.56 -3.99
C GLU A 239 15.60 -15.94 -5.23
N MET A 240 14.55 -15.15 -5.56
CA MET A 240 13.78 -15.29 -6.80
C MET A 240 14.53 -14.78 -8.04
N GLY A 241 15.72 -14.18 -7.88
CA GLY A 241 16.53 -13.67 -8.98
C GLY A 241 16.28 -12.20 -9.33
N VAL A 242 15.63 -11.42 -8.47
CA VAL A 242 15.53 -9.98 -8.65
C VAL A 242 16.86 -9.32 -8.35
N GLU A 243 17.40 -8.56 -9.30
CA GLU A 243 18.62 -7.77 -9.14
C GLU A 243 18.29 -6.40 -8.54
N PHE A 244 19.02 -5.99 -7.51
CA PHE A 244 18.93 -4.65 -6.92
C PHE A 244 20.20 -3.86 -7.18
N ARG A 245 20.09 -2.75 -7.90
CA ARG A 245 21.15 -1.75 -8.12
C ARG A 245 20.87 -0.55 -7.23
N CYS A 246 21.35 -0.61 -5.99
CA CYS A 246 21.22 0.47 -5.03
C CYS A 246 22.33 1.52 -5.20
N GLY A 247 22.07 2.77 -4.79
CA GLY A 247 22.96 3.91 -4.99
C GLY A 247 22.96 4.43 -6.43
N VAL A 248 21.94 4.08 -7.23
CA VAL A 248 21.79 4.51 -8.62
C VAL A 248 20.51 5.30 -8.79
N GLU A 249 20.64 6.59 -9.07
CA GLU A 249 19.52 7.51 -9.30
C GLU A 249 19.22 7.61 -10.81
N VAL A 250 18.11 7.02 -11.24
CA VAL A 250 17.65 7.16 -12.63
C VAL A 250 17.22 8.60 -12.88
N GLY A 251 17.68 9.16 -13.99
CA GLY A 251 17.54 10.59 -14.31
C GLY A 251 18.78 11.42 -13.95
N LYS A 252 19.71 10.85 -13.15
CA LYS A 252 20.96 11.52 -12.79
C LYS A 252 22.19 10.69 -13.16
N ASP A 253 22.26 9.46 -12.64
CA ASP A 253 23.40 8.55 -12.88
C ASP A 253 23.22 7.77 -14.19
N VAL A 254 21.98 7.44 -14.53
CA VAL A 254 21.55 6.78 -15.77
C VAL A 254 20.17 7.29 -16.17
N THR A 255 19.93 7.45 -17.47
CA THR A 255 18.62 7.88 -18.00
C THR A 255 17.80 6.69 -18.51
N ILE A 256 16.47 6.84 -18.63
CA ILE A 256 15.60 5.85 -19.27
C ILE A 256 16.09 5.57 -20.70
N GLN A 257 16.54 6.61 -21.44
CA GLN A 257 17.05 6.44 -22.79
C GLN A 257 18.31 5.55 -22.83
N GLN A 258 19.26 5.76 -21.92
CA GLN A 258 20.44 4.89 -21.81
C GLN A 258 20.08 3.46 -21.45
N LEU A 259 19.09 3.26 -20.56
CA LEU A 259 18.61 1.93 -20.23
C LEU A 259 17.91 1.24 -21.43
N ARG A 260 17.21 1.98 -22.30
CA ARG A 260 16.70 1.46 -23.57
C ARG A 260 17.84 0.97 -24.48
N GLU A 261 18.93 1.73 -24.54
CA GLU A 261 20.13 1.35 -25.30
C GLU A 261 20.83 0.13 -24.70
N GLU A 262 20.75 -0.08 -23.37
CA GLU A 262 21.19 -1.31 -22.69
C GLU A 262 20.25 -2.51 -22.93
N GLY A 263 19.14 -2.32 -23.64
CA GLY A 263 18.19 -3.34 -24.04
C GLY A 263 17.01 -3.54 -23.08
N PHE A 264 16.76 -2.63 -22.14
CA PHE A 264 15.52 -2.64 -21.35
C PHE A 264 14.32 -2.30 -22.23
N ARG A 265 13.25 -3.08 -22.11
CA ARG A 265 12.06 -3.03 -22.98
C ARG A 265 10.84 -2.43 -22.32
N ALA A 266 10.81 -2.38 -21.00
CA ALA A 266 9.76 -1.73 -20.25
C ALA A 266 10.31 -1.17 -18.91
N PHE A 267 9.64 -0.14 -18.40
CA PHE A 267 10.04 0.61 -17.23
C PHE A 267 8.85 0.74 -16.28
N TYR A 268 9.05 0.40 -15.02
CA TYR A 268 8.05 0.63 -13.97
C TYR A 268 8.55 1.69 -13.00
N VAL A 269 7.93 2.86 -13.00
CA VAL A 269 8.32 3.99 -12.14
C VAL A 269 7.52 3.95 -10.85
N ALA A 270 8.21 3.78 -9.73
CA ALA A 270 7.64 3.62 -8.39
C ALA A 270 8.42 4.43 -7.34
N VAL A 271 8.73 5.69 -7.66
CA VAL A 271 9.58 6.57 -6.84
C VAL A 271 8.88 7.14 -5.60
N GLY A 272 7.56 6.97 -5.49
CA GLY A 272 6.76 7.42 -4.35
C GLY A 272 6.71 8.94 -4.19
N LEU A 273 6.46 9.41 -2.95
CA LEU A 273 6.41 10.82 -2.57
C LEU A 273 7.52 11.09 -1.54
N GLN A 274 8.60 11.74 -1.95
CA GLN A 274 9.84 11.79 -1.18
C GLN A 274 10.06 13.09 -0.41
N LYS A 275 9.25 14.13 -0.67
CA LYS A 275 9.44 15.46 -0.10
C LYS A 275 8.32 15.80 0.89
N ALA A 276 8.70 16.30 2.07
CA ALA A 276 7.74 16.83 3.02
C ALA A 276 7.08 18.11 2.47
N ALA A 277 5.78 18.24 2.68
CA ALA A 277 5.06 19.47 2.37
C ALA A 277 5.48 20.58 3.36
N LYS A 278 5.58 21.83 2.86
CA LYS A 278 5.92 23.00 3.66
C LYS A 278 4.67 23.74 4.13
N LEU A 279 4.77 24.37 5.30
CA LEU A 279 3.73 25.24 5.85
C LEU A 279 3.64 26.56 5.08
N ASN A 280 4.77 27.07 4.60
CA ASN A 280 4.93 28.40 3.99
C ASN A 280 4.48 29.54 4.92
N ILE A 281 4.88 29.48 6.17
CA ILE A 281 4.63 30.48 7.19
C ILE A 281 5.94 31.09 7.70
N PRO A 282 5.92 32.29 8.34
CA PRO A 282 7.11 32.90 8.93
C PRO A 282 7.76 31.98 9.95
N GLY A 283 9.10 31.91 9.93
CA GLY A 283 9.90 31.13 10.87
C GLY A 283 10.11 29.67 10.49
N GLU A 284 9.59 29.20 9.34
CA GLU A 284 9.78 27.79 8.91
C GLU A 284 11.25 27.46 8.61
N GLU A 285 12.09 28.47 8.40
CA GLU A 285 13.52 28.36 8.15
C GLU A 285 14.40 28.27 9.43
N LEU A 286 13.80 28.43 10.61
CA LEU A 286 14.53 28.43 11.88
C LEU A 286 15.13 27.06 12.20
N ALA A 287 16.30 27.06 12.85
CA ALA A 287 16.89 25.85 13.39
C ALA A 287 16.01 25.26 14.48
N GLY A 288 15.67 23.99 14.35
CA GLY A 288 14.68 23.28 15.18
C GLY A 288 13.36 23.00 14.42
N VAL A 289 13.20 23.56 13.20
CA VAL A 289 12.11 23.19 12.30
C VAL A 289 12.56 22.10 11.33
N GLN A 290 11.81 21.02 11.21
CA GLN A 290 12.13 19.93 10.29
C GLN A 290 10.86 19.31 9.70
N GLY A 291 10.94 18.88 8.42
CA GLY A 291 9.90 18.05 7.82
C GLY A 291 9.80 16.69 8.52
N GLY A 292 8.58 16.23 8.80
CA GLY A 292 8.36 14.99 9.52
C GLY A 292 8.96 13.77 8.84
N LEU A 293 8.94 13.74 7.50
CA LEU A 293 9.58 12.65 6.74
C LEU A 293 11.11 12.67 6.88
N ASP A 294 11.73 13.84 6.83
CA ASP A 294 13.16 13.98 6.98
C ASP A 294 13.60 13.63 8.40
N PHE A 295 12.78 14.01 9.39
CA PHE A 295 12.96 13.60 10.77
C PHE A 295 12.93 12.07 10.92
N LEU A 296 11.89 11.40 10.42
CA LEU A 296 11.77 9.94 10.49
C LEU A 296 12.93 9.24 9.78
N ARG A 297 13.36 9.76 8.63
CA ARG A 297 14.53 9.26 7.90
C ARG A 297 15.81 9.38 8.74
N SER A 298 16.03 10.52 9.42
CA SER A 298 17.17 10.73 10.26
C SER A 298 17.18 9.83 11.51
N VAL A 299 16.00 9.59 12.09
CA VAL A 299 15.83 8.64 13.22
C VAL A 299 16.10 7.20 12.78
N ASN A 300 15.50 6.78 11.67
CA ASN A 300 15.64 5.41 11.18
C ASN A 300 17.07 5.08 10.73
N SER A 301 17.82 6.08 10.23
CA SER A 301 19.24 5.93 9.90
C SER A 301 20.17 6.00 11.12
N GLY A 302 19.65 6.38 12.30
CA GLY A 302 20.42 6.58 13.52
C GLY A 302 21.20 7.91 13.55
N ALA A 303 20.95 8.83 12.61
CA ALA A 303 21.57 10.17 12.60
C ALA A 303 21.01 11.05 13.74
N THR A 304 19.70 11.00 13.99
CA THR A 304 19.06 11.66 15.15
C THR A 304 18.84 10.63 16.26
N LYS A 305 19.47 10.84 17.39
CA LYS A 305 19.40 9.95 18.57
C LYS A 305 18.71 10.59 19.77
N GLU A 306 18.67 11.91 19.81
CA GLU A 306 18.10 12.69 20.90
C GLU A 306 17.50 13.99 20.36
N LEU A 307 16.45 14.47 21.01
CA LEU A 307 15.87 15.78 20.83
C LEU A 307 15.91 16.53 22.17
N SER A 308 16.26 17.80 22.13
CA SER A 308 16.26 18.64 23.35
C SER A 308 14.96 19.40 23.49
N GLY A 309 14.38 19.41 24.69
CA GLY A 309 13.21 20.21 25.05
C GLY A 309 11.90 19.71 24.46
N ASP A 310 10.92 20.61 24.49
CA ASP A 310 9.56 20.31 24.03
C ASP A 310 9.44 20.28 22.52
N VAL A 311 8.62 19.37 22.01
CA VAL A 311 8.41 19.13 20.60
C VAL A 311 6.96 19.39 20.22
N ILE A 312 6.77 20.14 19.16
CA ILE A 312 5.47 20.32 18.51
C ILE A 312 5.46 19.59 17.17
N VAL A 313 4.40 18.82 16.94
CA VAL A 313 4.15 18.14 15.67
C VAL A 313 2.93 18.75 15.01
N ILE A 314 3.07 19.21 13.78
CA ILE A 314 1.97 19.78 12.99
C ILE A 314 1.46 18.76 11.99
N GLY A 315 0.19 18.36 12.15
CA GLY A 315 -0.51 17.41 11.28
C GLY A 315 -1.40 16.44 12.03
N GLY A 316 -2.42 15.87 11.36
CA GLY A 316 -3.44 14.98 11.95
C GLY A 316 -3.48 13.56 11.35
N GLY A 317 -2.58 13.22 10.43
CA GLY A 317 -2.55 11.90 9.77
C GLY A 317 -1.64 10.87 10.46
N ASN A 318 -1.66 9.63 9.97
CA ASN A 318 -0.82 8.53 10.51
C ASN A 318 0.68 8.86 10.53
N ALA A 319 1.18 9.57 9.51
CA ALA A 319 2.59 9.99 9.49
C ALA A 319 2.91 10.97 10.63
N ALA A 320 1.97 11.86 10.98
CA ALA A 320 2.14 12.78 12.11
C ALA A 320 2.17 12.02 13.45
N ILE A 321 1.34 10.99 13.60
CA ILE A 321 1.39 10.10 14.77
C ILE A 321 2.75 9.38 14.86
N ASP A 322 3.26 8.86 13.73
CA ASP A 322 4.57 8.20 13.70
C ASP A 322 5.70 9.17 14.10
N VAL A 323 5.66 10.39 13.58
CA VAL A 323 6.59 11.47 13.94
C VAL A 323 6.52 11.78 15.44
N ALA A 324 5.33 11.99 15.98
CA ALA A 324 5.12 12.31 17.39
C ALA A 324 5.59 11.18 18.31
N ARG A 325 5.28 9.94 17.98
CA ARG A 325 5.71 8.75 18.73
C ARG A 325 7.23 8.55 18.67
N ALA A 326 7.84 8.82 17.52
CA ALA A 326 9.29 8.78 17.37
C ALA A 326 9.96 9.91 18.19
N ALA A 327 9.43 11.13 18.11
CA ALA A 327 9.91 12.27 18.91
C ALA A 327 9.81 11.99 20.42
N LYS A 328 8.68 11.41 20.87
CA LYS A 328 8.47 11.08 22.29
C LYS A 328 9.49 10.11 22.87
N ARG A 329 10.05 9.24 22.03
CA ARG A 329 11.13 8.31 22.43
C ARG A 329 12.50 8.95 22.48
N LEU A 330 12.66 10.15 21.91
CA LEU A 330 13.95 10.82 21.75
C LEU A 330 14.06 12.07 22.60
N THR A 331 12.95 12.62 23.13
CA THR A 331 12.96 13.79 24.01
C THR A 331 12.60 13.42 25.43
N GLY A 332 13.22 14.12 26.41
CA GLY A 332 12.76 14.14 27.80
C GLY A 332 11.63 15.16 28.05
N GLY A 333 11.32 15.99 27.05
CA GLY A 333 10.26 16.99 27.12
C GLY A 333 8.88 16.47 26.77
N SER A 334 7.92 17.37 26.64
CA SER A 334 6.57 17.09 26.17
C SER A 334 6.55 16.96 24.65
N VAL A 335 5.59 16.17 24.13
CA VAL A 335 5.28 16.10 22.69
C VAL A 335 3.81 16.42 22.51
N ASN A 336 3.54 17.55 21.86
CA ASN A 336 2.21 18.04 21.57
C ASN A 336 1.98 18.04 20.06
N MET A 337 0.89 17.40 19.64
CA MET A 337 0.43 17.39 18.26
C MET A 337 -0.66 18.44 18.07
N TYR A 338 -0.60 19.21 16.98
CA TYR A 338 -1.63 20.17 16.60
C TYR A 338 -2.10 19.86 15.18
N CYS A 339 -3.42 19.80 14.99
CA CYS A 339 -4.02 19.53 13.68
C CYS A 339 -5.27 20.39 13.44
N LEU A 340 -5.61 20.55 12.17
CA LEU A 340 -6.75 21.35 11.74
C LEU A 340 -8.08 20.71 12.12
N GLU A 341 -8.13 19.39 12.07
CA GLU A 341 -9.31 18.57 12.20
C GLU A 341 -9.81 18.56 13.66
N LYS A 342 -11.11 18.38 13.81
CA LYS A 342 -11.70 17.93 15.06
C LYS A 342 -11.32 16.48 15.33
N ASP A 343 -11.56 16.00 16.53
CA ASP A 343 -11.17 14.67 16.97
C ASP A 343 -11.74 13.56 16.07
N GLU A 344 -13.02 13.66 15.73
CA GLU A 344 -13.74 12.73 14.87
C GLU A 344 -13.42 12.86 13.37
N GLU A 345 -12.81 13.99 12.96
CA GLU A 345 -12.47 14.29 11.57
C GLU A 345 -11.01 13.91 11.23
N MET A 346 -10.23 13.53 12.23
CA MET A 346 -8.81 13.19 12.01
C MET A 346 -8.66 12.05 11.00
N PRO A 347 -7.78 12.21 9.99
CA PRO A 347 -7.58 11.19 8.96
C PRO A 347 -6.74 9.98 9.45
N THR A 348 -6.29 10.02 10.70
CA THR A 348 -5.53 8.90 11.28
C THR A 348 -6.43 7.72 11.64
N VAL A 349 -5.87 6.52 11.59
CA VAL A 349 -6.55 5.28 12.02
C VAL A 349 -6.70 5.31 13.55
N PRO A 350 -7.85 4.90 14.09
CA PRO A 350 -8.08 4.89 15.55
C PRO A 350 -6.99 4.15 16.35
N ASP A 351 -6.53 2.99 15.88
CA ASP A 351 -5.48 2.22 16.54
C ASP A 351 -4.17 3.01 16.66
N GLU A 352 -3.78 3.73 15.60
CA GLU A 352 -2.56 4.56 15.60
C GLU A 352 -2.69 5.76 16.52
N LYS A 353 -3.84 6.43 16.50
CA LYS A 353 -4.15 7.54 17.40
C LYS A 353 -4.06 7.10 18.85
N ASN A 354 -4.73 6.00 19.20
CA ASN A 354 -4.71 5.45 20.55
C ASN A 354 -3.30 5.05 21.00
N ALA A 355 -2.51 4.48 20.11
CA ALA A 355 -1.11 4.16 20.38
C ALA A 355 -0.26 5.41 20.63
N GLY A 356 -0.51 6.51 19.91
CA GLY A 356 0.13 7.80 20.16
C GLY A 356 -0.19 8.36 21.55
N ILE A 357 -1.48 8.34 21.92
CA ILE A 357 -1.94 8.78 23.25
C ILE A 357 -1.33 7.89 24.35
N ALA A 358 -1.29 6.57 24.16
CA ALA A 358 -0.69 5.63 25.11
C ALA A 358 0.83 5.86 25.29
N ASP A 359 1.52 6.30 24.25
CA ASP A 359 2.93 6.70 24.31
C ASP A 359 3.14 8.06 25.01
N GLY A 360 2.06 8.78 25.37
CA GLY A 360 2.11 10.07 26.06
C GLY A 360 2.19 11.28 25.11
N VAL A 361 1.73 11.14 23.87
CA VAL A 361 1.51 12.27 22.96
C VAL A 361 0.21 12.96 23.29
N VAL A 362 0.22 14.29 23.41
CA VAL A 362 -0.98 15.12 23.61
C VAL A 362 -1.46 15.62 22.25
N ILE A 363 -2.72 15.33 21.90
CA ILE A 363 -3.32 15.75 20.64
C ILE A 363 -4.23 16.95 20.88
N ASN A 364 -3.99 18.04 20.16
CA ASN A 364 -4.72 19.29 20.23
C ASN A 364 -5.39 19.53 18.88
N ASN A 365 -6.70 19.35 18.85
CA ASN A 365 -7.52 19.47 17.65
C ASN A 365 -7.94 20.91 17.36
N SER A 366 -8.25 21.20 16.10
CA SER A 366 -8.78 22.47 15.60
C SER A 366 -7.83 23.66 15.79
N TRP A 367 -6.52 23.44 15.55
CA TRP A 367 -5.49 24.47 15.56
C TRP A 367 -4.65 24.45 14.29
N ALA A 368 -4.45 25.63 13.71
CA ALA A 368 -3.62 25.85 12.54
C ALA A 368 -2.33 26.61 12.91
N PRO A 369 -1.18 26.28 12.35
CA PRO A 369 0.04 27.05 12.55
C PRO A 369 -0.07 28.41 11.83
N LYS A 370 0.29 29.50 12.52
CA LYS A 370 0.29 30.87 12.02
C LYS A 370 1.69 31.39 11.77
N ALA A 371 2.58 31.22 12.76
CA ALA A 371 3.98 31.59 12.68
C ALA A 371 4.82 30.77 13.64
N ILE A 372 6.05 30.45 13.27
CA ILE A 372 7.04 29.85 14.17
C ILE A 372 7.89 30.96 14.74
N LEU A 373 8.02 31.01 16.04
CA LEU A 373 8.71 32.05 16.77
C LEU A 373 10.15 31.61 17.07
N GLY A 374 11.07 32.54 17.00
CA GLY A 374 12.48 32.23 17.24
C GLY A 374 13.28 33.39 17.76
N GLU A 375 14.39 33.07 18.39
CA GLU A 375 15.42 34.00 18.86
C GLU A 375 16.79 33.45 18.44
N ASP A 376 17.68 34.31 17.99
CA ASP A 376 19.03 33.96 17.50
C ASP A 376 19.01 32.81 16.43
N GLY A 377 17.98 32.79 15.56
CA GLY A 377 17.86 31.81 14.49
C GLY A 377 17.38 30.42 14.94
N LYS A 378 16.94 30.25 16.19
CA LYS A 378 16.44 29.00 16.76
C LYS A 378 14.99 29.13 17.19
N VAL A 379 14.24 28.03 17.09
CA VAL A 379 12.86 27.96 17.58
C VAL A 379 12.77 28.19 19.07
N THR A 380 11.82 29.05 19.49
CA THR A 380 11.45 29.28 20.88
C THR A 380 9.97 29.00 21.13
N GLY A 381 9.16 28.90 20.08
CA GLY A 381 7.73 28.63 20.19
C GLY A 381 7.04 28.66 18.83
N ILE A 382 5.71 28.49 18.89
CA ILE A 382 4.83 28.58 17.72
C ILE A 382 3.57 29.37 18.09
N GLU A 383 3.13 30.24 17.21
CA GLU A 383 1.82 30.87 17.26
C GLU A 383 0.83 30.03 16.42
N LEU A 384 -0.28 29.67 17.03
CA LEU A 384 -1.36 28.88 16.43
C LEU A 384 -2.63 29.71 16.43
N MET A 385 -3.50 29.52 15.42
CA MET A 385 -4.82 30.15 15.31
C MET A 385 -5.90 29.08 15.24
N ARG A 386 -7.09 29.43 15.66
CA ARG A 386 -8.24 28.51 15.69
C ARG A 386 -8.65 28.08 14.28
N CYS A 387 -8.76 26.77 14.04
CA CYS A 387 -9.39 26.23 12.85
C CYS A 387 -10.87 25.98 13.12
N VAL A 388 -11.75 26.74 12.45
CA VAL A 388 -13.20 26.67 12.62
C VAL A 388 -13.80 25.49 11.86
N SER A 389 -13.32 25.26 10.63
CA SER A 389 -13.71 24.13 9.80
C SER A 389 -12.59 23.76 8.83
N VAL A 390 -12.50 22.49 8.47
CA VAL A 390 -11.47 21.96 7.54
C VAL A 390 -12.03 21.84 6.13
N ARG A 391 -13.35 21.67 5.99
CA ARG A 391 -14.01 21.41 4.71
C ARG A 391 -15.14 22.39 4.46
N ASP A 392 -15.38 22.67 3.17
CA ASP A 392 -16.54 23.44 2.74
C ASP A 392 -17.84 22.60 2.75
N ALA A 393 -18.95 23.22 2.39
CA ALA A 393 -20.26 22.56 2.32
C ALA A 393 -20.33 21.39 1.32
N ASN A 394 -19.38 21.29 0.39
CA ASN A 394 -19.27 20.21 -0.59
C ASN A 394 -18.28 19.11 -0.14
N GLY A 395 -17.75 19.21 1.07
CA GLY A 395 -16.76 18.27 1.59
C GLY A 395 -15.33 18.44 1.05
N LYS A 396 -15.07 19.49 0.26
CA LYS A 396 -13.74 19.79 -0.27
C LYS A 396 -12.89 20.45 0.81
N PHE A 397 -11.60 20.10 0.85
CA PHE A 397 -10.63 20.71 1.76
C PHE A 397 -10.52 22.23 1.48
N ALA A 398 -11.00 23.03 2.41
CA ALA A 398 -11.03 24.49 2.36
C ALA A 398 -11.08 25.04 3.80
N PRO A 399 -9.96 25.00 4.54
CA PRO A 399 -9.94 25.36 5.95
C PRO A 399 -10.26 26.85 6.17
N VAL A 400 -11.07 27.10 7.21
CA VAL A 400 -11.45 28.43 7.68
C VAL A 400 -10.85 28.66 9.05
N TYR A 401 -10.22 29.80 9.24
CA TYR A 401 -9.52 30.16 10.47
C TYR A 401 -10.16 31.37 11.17
N ASP A 402 -10.11 31.40 12.49
CA ASP A 402 -10.32 32.62 13.28
C ASP A 402 -8.95 33.16 13.72
N GLU A 403 -8.51 34.21 13.04
CA GLU A 403 -7.21 34.82 13.31
C GLU A 403 -7.17 35.62 14.64
N ASN A 404 -8.34 35.90 15.26
CA ASN A 404 -8.42 36.59 16.54
C ASN A 404 -8.30 35.63 17.73
N GLU A 405 -8.58 34.32 17.52
CA GLU A 405 -8.37 33.29 18.53
C GLU A 405 -7.03 32.63 18.32
N THR A 406 -6.00 33.14 18.99
CA THR A 406 -4.61 32.64 18.88
C THR A 406 -4.07 32.18 20.22
N ILE A 407 -3.16 31.22 20.16
CA ILE A 407 -2.36 30.78 21.31
C ILE A 407 -0.88 30.73 20.92
N THR A 408 -0.01 31.01 21.88
CA THR A 408 1.43 30.83 21.72
C THR A 408 1.89 29.67 22.60
N VAL A 409 2.60 28.72 22.01
CA VAL A 409 3.10 27.53 22.69
C VAL A 409 4.62 27.53 22.64
N PRO A 410 5.32 27.52 23.77
CA PRO A 410 6.76 27.41 23.81
C PRO A 410 7.21 26.01 23.35
N CYS A 411 8.29 25.94 22.57
CA CYS A 411 8.89 24.69 22.15
C CYS A 411 10.31 24.91 21.65
N SER A 412 11.07 23.82 21.58
CA SER A 412 12.43 23.81 21.01
C SER A 412 12.49 23.19 19.62
N ASN A 413 11.47 22.41 19.24
CA ASN A 413 11.40 21.75 17.95
C ASN A 413 10.00 21.81 17.37
N VAL A 414 9.89 22.02 16.05
CA VAL A 414 8.63 21.91 15.29
C VAL A 414 8.83 20.92 14.14
N LEU A 415 8.06 19.82 14.17
CA LEU A 415 8.10 18.77 13.17
C LEU A 415 6.85 18.86 12.28
N VAL A 416 7.04 19.11 10.99
CA VAL A 416 5.95 19.38 10.04
C VAL A 416 5.56 18.12 9.29
N ALA A 417 4.35 17.60 9.54
CA ALA A 417 3.84 16.35 9.01
C ALA A 417 2.45 16.50 8.31
N ILE A 418 2.33 17.53 7.46
CA ILE A 418 1.10 17.93 6.75
C ILE A 418 0.94 17.32 5.35
N GLY A 419 1.68 16.28 5.05
CA GLY A 419 1.64 15.55 3.79
C GLY A 419 2.97 15.50 3.07
N GLN A 420 2.95 14.85 1.91
CA GLN A 420 4.12 14.58 1.09
C GLN A 420 3.88 15.04 -0.35
N ARG A 421 4.96 15.32 -1.06
CA ARG A 421 4.93 15.72 -2.47
C ARG A 421 5.91 14.87 -3.28
N SER A 422 5.63 14.75 -4.56
CA SER A 422 6.56 14.14 -5.51
C SER A 422 7.73 15.07 -5.80
N GLU A 423 8.87 14.45 -6.01
CA GLU A 423 10.08 15.07 -6.52
C GLU A 423 10.71 14.07 -7.50
N TYR A 424 10.56 14.34 -8.78
CA TYR A 424 10.96 13.39 -9.85
C TYR A 424 12.36 13.66 -10.37
N GLY A 425 12.85 14.91 -10.19
CA GLY A 425 14.09 15.33 -10.85
C GLY A 425 14.01 15.10 -12.35
N ALA A 426 14.96 14.36 -12.90
CA ALA A 426 15.02 14.06 -14.33
C ALA A 426 14.62 12.61 -14.67
N VAL A 427 13.98 11.88 -13.77
CA VAL A 427 13.65 10.45 -13.98
C VAL A 427 12.82 10.22 -15.26
N LEU A 428 11.91 11.13 -15.59
CA LEU A 428 11.05 11.07 -16.78
C LEU A 428 11.45 12.08 -17.87
N ALA A 429 12.59 12.75 -17.70
CA ALA A 429 13.04 13.77 -18.66
C ALA A 429 13.19 13.19 -20.07
N GLY A 430 12.64 13.88 -21.06
CA GLY A 430 12.69 13.49 -22.47
C GLY A 430 11.73 12.36 -22.84
N THR A 431 10.80 11.98 -21.96
CA THR A 431 9.71 11.03 -22.26
C THR A 431 8.38 11.77 -22.39
N ALA A 432 7.39 11.15 -23.04
CA ALA A 432 6.03 11.69 -23.10
C ALA A 432 5.30 11.65 -21.73
N ALA A 433 5.90 11.01 -20.72
CA ALA A 433 5.42 10.92 -19.35
C ALA A 433 6.03 11.99 -18.42
N GLU A 434 6.82 12.92 -18.95
CA GLU A 434 7.45 13.97 -18.15
C GLU A 434 6.41 14.74 -17.33
N THR A 435 6.65 14.79 -16.02
CA THR A 435 5.68 15.32 -15.06
C THR A 435 6.38 16.29 -14.11
N PRO A 436 5.85 17.50 -13.92
CA PRO A 436 6.41 18.44 -12.94
C PRO A 436 6.34 17.92 -11.51
N ASP A 437 7.30 18.32 -10.69
CA ASP A 437 7.30 18.06 -9.26
C ASP A 437 6.01 18.54 -8.58
N GLY A 438 5.56 17.82 -7.58
CA GLY A 438 4.32 18.11 -6.88
C GLY A 438 3.03 17.66 -7.60
N ARG A 439 3.13 17.07 -8.79
CA ARG A 439 2.02 16.46 -9.55
C ARG A 439 2.14 14.94 -9.49
N LEU A 440 1.01 14.24 -9.64
CA LEU A 440 1.00 12.80 -9.85
C LEU A 440 1.26 12.49 -11.33
N ILE A 441 1.95 11.38 -11.61
CA ILE A 441 2.22 10.96 -12.97
C ILE A 441 0.91 10.49 -13.61
N ALA A 442 0.55 11.09 -14.75
CA ALA A 442 -0.64 10.73 -15.49
C ALA A 442 -0.50 9.32 -16.10
N HIS A 443 -1.52 8.50 -15.95
CA HIS A 443 -1.53 7.12 -16.42
C HIS A 443 -2.96 6.63 -16.67
N ASP A 444 -3.09 5.55 -17.42
CA ASP A 444 -4.33 4.79 -17.51
C ASP A 444 -4.59 4.04 -16.19
N VAL A 445 -5.77 4.24 -15.61
CA VAL A 445 -6.11 3.72 -14.27
C VAL A 445 -6.24 2.20 -14.19
N ILE A 446 -6.31 1.51 -15.33
CA ILE A 446 -6.45 0.05 -15.40
C ILE A 446 -5.10 -0.59 -15.67
N THR A 447 -4.34 -0.04 -16.62
CA THR A 447 -3.08 -0.62 -17.08
C THR A 447 -1.86 -0.03 -16.40
N PHE A 448 -2.01 1.10 -15.69
CA PHE A 448 -0.90 1.87 -15.12
C PHE A 448 0.13 2.34 -16.17
N GLN A 449 -0.21 2.28 -17.46
CA GLN A 449 0.61 2.75 -18.56
C GLN A 449 0.51 4.28 -18.66
N THR A 450 1.64 4.93 -18.91
CA THR A 450 1.70 6.38 -19.12
C THR A 450 1.51 6.75 -20.58
N ALA A 451 1.64 8.03 -20.92
CA ALA A 451 1.68 8.48 -22.31
C ALA A 451 2.92 7.97 -23.07
N GLU A 452 3.98 7.58 -22.37
CA GLU A 452 5.15 6.89 -22.93
C GLU A 452 4.86 5.38 -22.97
N PRO A 453 4.79 4.73 -24.14
CA PRO A 453 4.23 3.38 -24.27
C PRO A 453 4.94 2.28 -23.47
N ASP A 454 6.25 2.39 -23.26
CA ASP A 454 7.06 1.43 -22.51
C ASP A 454 7.23 1.80 -21.02
N VAL A 455 6.61 2.92 -20.58
CA VAL A 455 6.69 3.41 -19.20
C VAL A 455 5.37 3.21 -18.46
N PHE A 456 5.44 2.48 -17.38
CA PHE A 456 4.35 2.20 -16.44
C PHE A 456 4.66 2.86 -15.09
N VAL A 457 3.64 3.10 -14.29
CA VAL A 457 3.80 3.79 -13.01
C VAL A 457 2.95 3.14 -11.93
N GLY A 458 3.34 3.25 -10.66
CA GLY A 458 2.50 2.81 -9.55
C GLY A 458 3.00 3.27 -8.18
N GLY A 459 2.24 2.93 -7.15
CA GLY A 459 2.45 3.47 -5.82
C GLY A 459 2.07 4.95 -5.73
N ASP A 460 2.59 5.62 -4.71
CA ASP A 460 2.15 6.97 -4.35
C ASP A 460 2.43 8.04 -5.42
N CYS A 461 3.44 7.85 -6.28
CA CYS A 461 3.70 8.78 -7.37
C CYS A 461 2.62 8.75 -8.48
N ALA A 462 1.85 7.66 -8.53
CA ALA A 462 0.71 7.51 -9.45
C ALA A 462 -0.63 7.86 -8.77
N THR A 463 -0.88 7.34 -7.57
CA THR A 463 -2.21 7.35 -6.96
C THR A 463 -2.36 8.34 -5.80
N GLY A 464 -1.32 9.08 -5.45
CA GLY A 464 -1.23 9.83 -4.21
C GLY A 464 -0.90 8.96 -2.99
N PRO A 465 -0.71 9.56 -1.82
CA PRO A 465 -0.32 8.84 -0.62
C PRO A 465 -1.41 7.85 -0.19
N LYS A 466 -1.04 6.57 -0.11
CA LYS A 466 -1.90 5.46 0.30
C LYS A 466 -1.15 4.50 1.24
N TYR A 467 -1.76 3.37 1.55
CA TYR A 467 -1.15 2.37 2.41
C TYR A 467 -0.27 1.39 1.62
N THR A 468 0.60 0.69 2.34
CA THR A 468 1.52 -0.29 1.75
C THR A 468 0.80 -1.35 0.90
N ILE A 469 -0.39 -1.79 1.31
CA ILE A 469 -1.16 -2.77 0.58
C ILE A 469 -1.69 -2.24 -0.77
N ASP A 470 -2.00 -0.94 -0.86
CA ASP A 470 -2.39 -0.29 -2.13
C ASP A 470 -1.19 -0.22 -3.09
N ALA A 471 -0.01 0.11 -2.55
CA ALA A 471 1.22 0.11 -3.33
C ALA A 471 1.57 -1.29 -3.87
N ILE A 472 1.39 -2.33 -3.06
CA ILE A 472 1.56 -3.73 -3.46
C ILE A 472 0.60 -4.09 -4.60
N ALA A 473 -0.68 -3.73 -4.47
CA ALA A 473 -1.68 -3.98 -5.49
C ALA A 473 -1.33 -3.30 -6.82
N SER A 474 -0.91 -2.03 -6.78
CA SER A 474 -0.51 -1.30 -7.99
C SER A 474 0.72 -1.94 -8.66
N GLY A 475 1.68 -2.45 -7.87
CA GLY A 475 2.85 -3.17 -8.38
C GLY A 475 2.47 -4.44 -9.12
N ARG A 476 1.50 -5.21 -8.58
CA ARG A 476 0.98 -6.41 -9.24
C ARG A 476 0.30 -6.10 -10.57
N GLU A 477 -0.58 -5.11 -10.60
CA GLU A 477 -1.28 -4.72 -11.82
C GLU A 477 -0.30 -4.16 -12.87
N GLY A 478 0.71 -3.40 -12.43
CA GLY A 478 1.81 -2.94 -13.29
C GLY A 478 2.59 -4.11 -13.90
N ALA A 479 2.90 -5.14 -13.13
CA ALA A 479 3.56 -6.35 -13.64
C ALA A 479 2.73 -7.08 -14.70
N VAL A 480 1.42 -7.22 -14.48
CA VAL A 480 0.49 -7.81 -15.46
C VAL A 480 0.47 -6.99 -16.76
N SER A 481 0.46 -5.68 -16.65
CA SER A 481 0.41 -4.79 -17.80
C SER A 481 1.73 -4.80 -18.59
N ILE A 482 2.86 -4.79 -17.90
CA ILE A 482 4.18 -4.94 -18.51
C ILE A 482 4.30 -6.29 -19.23
N HIS A 483 3.90 -7.39 -18.57
CA HIS A 483 3.91 -8.72 -19.18
C HIS A 483 3.12 -8.75 -20.49
N ARG A 484 1.94 -8.12 -20.52
CA ARG A 484 1.14 -8.00 -21.74
C ARG A 484 1.84 -7.16 -22.81
N TYR A 485 2.39 -6.01 -22.40
CA TYR A 485 3.06 -5.08 -23.32
C TYR A 485 4.25 -5.71 -24.02
N VAL A 486 5.15 -6.36 -23.29
CA VAL A 486 6.39 -6.94 -23.88
C VAL A 486 6.14 -8.19 -24.71
N ASN A 487 4.96 -8.83 -24.58
CA ASN A 487 4.58 -10.04 -25.34
C ASN A 487 3.58 -9.77 -26.47
N VAL A 488 3.10 -8.54 -26.65
CA VAL A 488 2.27 -8.19 -27.82
C VAL A 488 3.16 -8.13 -29.05
N GLY A 489 2.97 -9.09 -29.97
CA GLY A 489 3.71 -9.18 -31.23
C GLY A 489 4.74 -10.31 -31.30
N GLN A 490 4.72 -11.24 -30.34
CA GLN A 490 5.40 -12.55 -30.47
C GLN A 490 4.47 -13.61 -31.02
#